data_5ea3fe6327ac7565f8ba779868997bb0
#
_entry.id   5ea3fe6327ac7565f8ba779868997bb0
#
_cell.length_a   1.000
_cell.length_b   1.000
_cell.length_c   1.000
_cell.angle_alpha   90.00
_cell.angle_beta   90.00
_cell.angle_gamma   90.00
#
_symmetry.space_group_name_H-M   'P 1'
#
loop_
_entity.id
_entity.type
_entity.pdbx_description
1 polymer ?
#
loop_
_entity_poly.entity_id
_entity_poly.type
_entity_poly.pdbx_seq_one_letter_code
_entity_poly.pdbx_strand_id
1 'polypeptide(L)'
;TLAEYGITEYYALANSAVREAKNCAMVVDQIEVRTGIRVRVLSNSEQRYVRIKGVIARENDFKLPEKGTAMVDIGAGSLQISIYEKKALATTQNIRLGMAKIGEMFSAFSWEYPVVELVLKEMIDNDVQTFEKMFLKDHTIRSLILVGDTLISQIRKVLEHTGDPGITAEDIRNLYSQIRGKSTSEISQMLDMPFEYAAMVLPVMILAQTLLDASQAERIWIPQSDLCDGYAIDYMEKHKLGRITYNFEEDIIASAKTICKRYKGNQAHAEYLEQMAGKFFDLLQKYHGLGERERLLLRLAAILHDCGKFISMSAPGECAYQIIMSTEILGISHMEREMVACIVRYNTMELPNFREFDGKLGNDEYLIVMKLAAILRVCNALDRSHRQKFADMKLTIKDSNIVITTAYPDNITLEKKTLKDKQDFFEEVYGLGFEIKQKKKKQ
;
A
#
# COMPACT_ATOMS: atom_id res chain seq x y z
N THR A 1 13.63 18.78 -26.93
CA THR A 1 14.31 19.08 -25.65
C THR A 1 15.15 17.92 -25.14
N LEU A 2 14.63 16.68 -24.89
CA LEU A 2 15.45 15.56 -24.42
C LEU A 2 16.65 15.28 -25.33
N ALA A 3 16.43 15.26 -26.67
CA ALA A 3 17.48 15.08 -27.65
C ALA A 3 18.52 16.21 -27.64
N GLU A 4 18.13 17.47 -27.41
CA GLU A 4 19.02 18.63 -27.26
C GLU A 4 19.97 18.51 -26.10
N TYR A 5 19.53 17.88 -25.01
CA TYR A 5 20.36 17.60 -23.82
C TYR A 5 21.08 16.25 -23.88
N GLY A 6 20.99 15.52 -25.01
CA GLY A 6 21.60 14.19 -25.15
C GLY A 6 21.05 13.12 -24.22
N ILE A 7 19.82 13.31 -23.70
CA ILE A 7 19.18 12.37 -22.79
C ILE A 7 18.60 11.21 -23.60
N THR A 8 19.13 10.03 -23.37
CA THR A 8 18.71 8.77 -24.02
C THR A 8 17.87 7.88 -23.13
N GLU A 9 17.99 8.03 -21.80
CA GLU A 9 17.20 7.30 -20.82
C GLU A 9 16.31 8.25 -20.04
N TYR A 10 15.02 7.95 -19.99
CA TYR A 10 14.03 8.73 -19.27
C TYR A 10 12.87 7.84 -18.82
N TYR A 11 12.18 8.26 -17.79
CA TYR A 11 10.95 7.66 -17.30
C TYR A 11 9.84 8.69 -17.32
N ALA A 12 8.76 8.41 -18.04
CA ALA A 12 7.59 9.25 -18.07
C ALA A 12 6.47 8.61 -17.22
N LEU A 13 6.02 9.34 -16.21
CA LEU A 13 5.01 8.88 -15.27
C LEU A 13 3.79 9.77 -15.36
N ALA A 14 2.60 9.18 -15.31
CA ALA A 14 1.34 9.90 -15.19
C ALA A 14 0.67 9.63 -13.85
N ASN A 15 0.11 10.69 -13.28
CA ASN A 15 -0.57 10.68 -12.00
C ASN A 15 -2.10 10.58 -12.13
N SER A 16 -2.84 10.98 -11.08
CA SER A 16 -4.29 10.91 -11.00
C SER A 16 -5.03 11.63 -12.13
N ALA A 17 -4.52 12.75 -12.62
CA ALA A 17 -5.20 13.51 -13.69
C ALA A 17 -5.36 12.68 -14.98
N VAL A 18 -4.31 11.96 -15.37
CA VAL A 18 -4.36 11.06 -16.54
C VAL A 18 -5.08 9.76 -16.18
N ARG A 19 -4.78 9.17 -15.03
CA ARG A 19 -5.37 7.90 -14.59
C ARG A 19 -6.90 7.93 -14.53
N GLU A 20 -7.47 9.02 -14.05
CA GLU A 20 -8.91 9.17 -13.82
C GLU A 20 -9.64 9.71 -15.05
N ALA A 21 -8.91 10.12 -16.09
CA ALA A 21 -9.49 10.57 -17.33
C ALA A 21 -10.21 9.44 -18.07
N LYS A 22 -11.45 9.68 -18.53
CA LYS A 22 -12.24 8.70 -19.29
C LYS A 22 -11.55 8.22 -20.56
N ASN A 23 -10.69 9.04 -21.14
CA ASN A 23 -9.92 8.77 -22.34
C ASN A 23 -8.43 8.48 -22.03
N CYS A 24 -8.10 8.02 -20.83
CA CYS A 24 -6.72 7.74 -20.39
C CYS A 24 -5.93 6.93 -21.41
N ALA A 25 -6.48 5.81 -21.87
CA ALA A 25 -5.81 4.94 -22.85
C ALA A 25 -5.46 5.69 -24.15
N MET A 26 -6.40 6.50 -24.66
CA MET A 26 -6.16 7.31 -25.87
C MET A 26 -5.10 8.40 -25.63
N VAL A 27 -5.11 9.05 -24.47
CA VAL A 27 -4.10 10.08 -24.13
C VAL A 27 -2.71 9.47 -24.11
N VAL A 28 -2.53 8.33 -23.45
CA VAL A 28 -1.25 7.63 -23.36
C VAL A 28 -0.78 7.18 -24.75
N ASP A 29 -1.66 6.56 -25.55
CA ASP A 29 -1.37 6.16 -26.93
C ASP A 29 -0.93 7.36 -27.81
N GLN A 30 -1.67 8.47 -27.75
CA GLN A 30 -1.34 9.67 -28.54
C GLN A 30 0.00 10.30 -28.11
N ILE A 31 0.37 10.22 -26.85
CA ILE A 31 1.70 10.66 -26.41
C ILE A 31 2.77 9.76 -27.04
N GLU A 32 2.62 8.44 -26.95
CA GLU A 32 3.57 7.48 -27.52
C GLU A 32 3.69 7.64 -29.04
N VAL A 33 2.58 7.70 -29.77
CA VAL A 33 2.56 7.85 -31.24
C VAL A 33 3.21 9.15 -31.70
N ARG A 34 2.97 10.27 -31.01
CA ARG A 34 3.47 11.59 -31.42
C ARG A 34 4.89 11.89 -30.99
N THR A 35 5.33 11.30 -29.86
CA THR A 35 6.60 11.66 -29.23
C THR A 35 7.58 10.51 -29.09
N GLY A 36 7.13 9.26 -29.25
CA GLY A 36 7.88 8.05 -28.95
C GLY A 36 8.04 7.80 -27.43
N ILE A 37 7.43 8.63 -26.59
CA ILE A 37 7.56 8.52 -25.13
C ILE A 37 6.50 7.57 -24.60
N ARG A 38 6.93 6.48 -23.97
CA ARG A 38 6.06 5.55 -23.24
C ARG A 38 5.77 6.08 -21.85
N VAL A 39 4.49 6.36 -21.58
CA VAL A 39 4.02 6.86 -20.29
C VAL A 39 3.51 5.69 -19.46
N ARG A 40 4.04 5.53 -18.24
CA ARG A 40 3.52 4.61 -17.24
C ARG A 40 2.52 5.34 -16.35
N VAL A 41 1.29 4.88 -16.33
CA VAL A 41 0.24 5.41 -15.43
C VAL A 41 0.37 4.72 -14.09
N LEU A 42 0.68 5.48 -13.03
CA LEU A 42 0.79 4.95 -11.68
C LEU A 42 -0.59 4.71 -11.07
N SER A 43 -0.77 3.59 -10.39
CA SER A 43 -1.92 3.38 -9.50
C SER A 43 -1.85 4.35 -8.31
N ASN A 44 -2.97 4.53 -7.59
CA ASN A 44 -2.98 5.34 -6.38
C ASN A 44 -1.96 4.86 -5.35
N SER A 45 -1.92 3.56 -5.10
CA SER A 45 -1.01 2.96 -4.13
C SER A 45 0.45 3.16 -4.50
N GLU A 46 0.81 2.95 -5.79
CA GLU A 46 2.18 3.17 -6.27
C GLU A 46 2.58 4.64 -6.17
N GLN A 47 1.73 5.56 -6.64
CA GLN A 47 1.99 7.00 -6.58
C GLN A 47 2.30 7.46 -5.15
N ARG A 48 1.48 7.02 -4.21
CA ARG A 48 1.62 7.39 -2.80
C ARG A 48 2.85 6.77 -2.15
N TYR A 49 3.13 5.51 -2.48
CA TYR A 49 4.31 4.83 -1.98
C TYR A 49 5.60 5.48 -2.49
N VAL A 50 5.65 5.83 -3.77
CA VAL A 50 6.75 6.59 -4.36
C VAL A 50 6.90 7.95 -3.66
N ARG A 51 5.80 8.66 -3.39
CA ARG A 51 5.84 9.93 -2.65
C ARG A 51 6.39 9.76 -1.23
N ILE A 52 5.97 8.72 -0.52
CA ILE A 52 6.51 8.40 0.82
C ILE A 52 8.02 8.13 0.76
N LYS A 53 8.50 7.42 -0.26
CA LYS A 53 9.94 7.21 -0.48
C LYS A 53 10.68 8.53 -0.59
N GLY A 54 10.17 9.47 -1.38
CA GLY A 54 10.75 10.82 -1.51
C GLY A 54 10.82 11.57 -0.19
N VAL A 55 9.74 11.51 0.60
CA VAL A 55 9.68 12.15 1.92
C VAL A 55 10.70 11.55 2.88
N ILE A 56 10.77 10.23 2.99
CA ILE A 56 11.64 9.55 3.95
C ILE A 56 13.13 9.68 3.56
N ALA A 57 13.45 9.63 2.28
CA ALA A 57 14.84 9.56 1.83
C ALA A 57 15.51 10.94 1.69
N ARG A 58 14.74 11.99 1.44
CA ARG A 58 15.30 13.35 1.28
C ARG A 58 15.74 13.96 2.59
N GLU A 59 15.19 13.49 3.67
CA GLU A 59 15.48 14.02 5.00
C GLU A 59 16.39 13.04 5.76
N ASN A 60 17.72 13.22 5.60
CA ASN A 60 18.72 12.47 6.35
C ASN A 60 18.52 12.56 7.88
N ASP A 61 17.79 13.57 8.36
CA ASP A 61 17.45 13.82 9.75
C ASP A 61 16.01 13.47 10.11
N PHE A 62 15.19 13.01 9.14
CA PHE A 62 13.82 12.61 9.42
C PHE A 62 13.79 11.29 10.18
N LYS A 63 13.76 11.42 11.46
CA LYS A 63 13.42 10.31 12.35
C LYS A 63 11.92 10.35 12.53
N LEU A 64 11.20 9.40 11.88
CA LEU A 64 9.79 9.15 12.24
C LEU A 64 9.72 9.16 13.77
N PRO A 65 8.95 10.07 14.39
CA PRO A 65 8.89 10.15 15.83
C PRO A 65 8.48 8.79 16.42
N GLU A 66 9.10 8.39 17.51
CA GLU A 66 8.71 7.15 18.22
C GLU A 66 7.26 7.21 18.70
N LYS A 67 6.76 8.42 18.94
CA LYS A 67 5.36 8.72 19.27
C LYS A 67 4.61 8.98 17.97
N GLY A 68 3.50 8.32 17.76
CA GLY A 68 2.71 8.24 16.54
C GLY A 68 2.70 9.48 15.62
N THR A 69 2.90 9.22 14.35
CA THR A 69 2.90 10.22 13.29
C THR A 69 1.82 9.88 12.27
N ALA A 70 0.99 10.83 11.90
CA ALA A 70 0.09 10.68 10.76
C ALA A 70 0.68 11.41 9.54
N MET A 71 0.90 10.69 8.47
CA MET A 71 1.24 11.26 7.16
C MET A 71 -0.04 11.37 6.34
N VAL A 72 -0.34 12.58 5.91
CA VAL A 72 -1.56 12.94 5.17
C VAL A 72 -1.17 13.37 3.77
N ASP A 73 -1.43 12.51 2.79
CA ASP A 73 -1.19 12.81 1.38
C ASP A 73 -2.49 13.35 0.74
N ILE A 74 -2.47 14.63 0.41
CA ILE A 74 -3.58 15.37 -0.16
C ILE A 74 -3.45 15.34 -1.68
N GLY A 75 -4.20 14.45 -2.31
CA GLY A 75 -4.25 14.32 -3.77
C GLY A 75 -5.45 15.02 -4.40
N ALA A 76 -5.50 15.06 -5.74
CA ALA A 76 -6.61 15.64 -6.49
C ALA A 76 -7.94 14.88 -6.25
N GLY A 77 -7.94 13.55 -6.34
CA GLY A 77 -9.16 12.72 -6.23
C GLY A 77 -9.44 12.19 -4.82
N SER A 78 -8.44 12.15 -3.94
CA SER A 78 -8.56 11.52 -2.62
C SER A 78 -7.47 11.96 -1.65
N LEU A 79 -7.77 11.76 -0.37
CA LEU A 79 -6.89 11.96 0.76
C LEU A 79 -6.45 10.59 1.27
N GLN A 80 -5.16 10.40 1.52
CA GLN A 80 -4.67 9.23 2.23
C GLN A 80 -4.09 9.61 3.57
N ILE A 81 -4.47 8.89 4.60
CA ILE A 81 -3.92 9.02 5.94
C ILE A 81 -3.18 7.72 6.28
N SER A 82 -1.89 7.83 6.53
CA SER A 82 -1.02 6.73 6.94
C SER A 82 -0.48 7.00 8.34
N ILE A 83 -0.73 6.08 9.27
CA ILE A 83 -0.29 6.21 10.66
C ILE A 83 0.97 5.37 10.86
N TYR A 84 2.00 6.01 11.39
CA TYR A 84 3.25 5.38 11.77
C TYR A 84 3.40 5.36 13.28
N GLU A 85 3.74 4.20 13.83
CA GLU A 85 4.08 4.01 15.25
C GLU A 85 5.37 3.20 15.35
N LYS A 86 6.24 3.58 16.29
CA LYS A 86 7.53 2.90 16.48
C LYS A 86 8.32 2.75 15.18
N LYS A 87 8.23 3.76 14.31
CA LYS A 87 8.88 3.81 12.98
C LYS A 87 8.38 2.79 11.95
N ALA A 88 7.23 2.19 12.17
CA ALA A 88 6.60 1.25 11.24
C ALA A 88 5.20 1.72 10.87
N LEU A 89 4.74 1.40 9.67
CA LEU A 89 3.39 1.67 9.22
C LEU A 89 2.38 0.85 10.04
N ALA A 90 1.54 1.53 10.82
CA ALA A 90 0.50 0.90 11.62
C ALA A 90 -0.80 0.71 10.84
N THR A 91 -1.24 1.71 10.08
CA THR A 91 -2.41 1.61 9.20
C THR A 91 -2.36 2.67 8.10
N THR A 92 -3.04 2.41 7.00
CA THR A 92 -3.27 3.39 5.94
C THR A 92 -4.71 3.31 5.46
N GLN A 93 -5.32 4.46 5.19
CA GLN A 93 -6.68 4.56 4.70
C GLN A 93 -6.78 5.62 3.62
N ASN A 94 -7.61 5.33 2.63
CA ASN A 94 -7.93 6.26 1.55
C ASN A 94 -9.35 6.80 1.76
N ILE A 95 -9.47 8.13 1.83
CA ILE A 95 -10.74 8.84 1.94
C ILE A 95 -10.99 9.51 0.59
N ARG A 96 -12.18 9.35 0.02
CA ARG A 96 -12.56 9.95 -1.26
C ARG A 96 -12.89 11.45 -1.12
N LEU A 97 -11.93 12.17 -0.55
CA LEU A 97 -12.02 13.61 -0.29
C LEU A 97 -10.78 14.27 -0.91
N GLY A 98 -10.77 14.44 -2.23
CA GLY A 98 -9.66 15.07 -2.96
C GLY A 98 -9.97 16.51 -3.34
N MET A 99 -8.89 17.26 -3.60
CA MET A 99 -8.96 18.69 -3.91
C MET A 99 -9.79 18.99 -5.15
N ALA A 100 -9.70 18.17 -6.21
CA ALA A 100 -10.49 18.36 -7.42
C ALA A 100 -12.01 18.21 -7.15
N LYS A 101 -12.39 17.19 -6.37
CA LYS A 101 -13.80 16.97 -5.99
C LYS A 101 -14.35 18.11 -5.15
N ILE A 102 -13.54 18.61 -4.23
CA ILE A 102 -13.90 19.81 -3.44
C ILE A 102 -14.04 21.01 -4.37
N GLY A 103 -13.11 21.22 -5.32
CA GLY A 103 -13.17 22.31 -6.30
C GLY A 103 -14.38 22.24 -7.24
N GLU A 104 -14.74 21.05 -7.73
CA GLU A 104 -15.95 20.82 -8.54
C GLU A 104 -17.24 21.21 -7.77
N MET A 105 -17.31 20.87 -6.50
CA MET A 105 -18.43 21.25 -5.64
C MET A 105 -18.53 22.77 -5.46
N PHE A 106 -17.39 23.45 -5.30
CA PHE A 106 -17.35 24.90 -5.22
C PHE A 106 -17.84 25.57 -6.51
N SER A 107 -17.44 25.04 -7.67
CA SER A 107 -17.82 25.61 -8.96
C SER A 107 -19.27 25.32 -9.35
N ALA A 108 -19.86 24.24 -8.82
CA ALA A 108 -21.23 23.84 -9.13
C ALA A 108 -22.29 24.66 -8.40
N PHE A 109 -21.94 25.36 -7.33
CA PHE A 109 -22.88 26.11 -6.51
C PHE A 109 -22.42 27.55 -6.35
N SER A 110 -23.28 28.51 -6.71
CA SER A 110 -23.09 29.96 -6.45
C SER A 110 -23.42 30.26 -4.98
N TRP A 111 -22.71 29.62 -4.05
CA TRP A 111 -22.99 29.77 -2.64
C TRP A 111 -22.28 30.99 -2.06
N GLU A 112 -22.95 31.68 -1.13
CA GLU A 112 -22.33 32.70 -0.31
C GLU A 112 -21.31 32.03 0.63
N TYR A 113 -20.19 32.72 0.88
CA TYR A 113 -19.04 32.22 1.60
C TYR A 113 -19.32 31.48 2.92
N PRO A 114 -20.23 31.96 3.83
CA PRO A 114 -20.48 31.27 5.09
C PRO A 114 -21.07 29.87 4.92
N VAL A 115 -21.89 29.68 3.88
CA VAL A 115 -22.54 28.39 3.57
C VAL A 115 -21.52 27.39 3.04
N VAL A 116 -20.61 27.83 2.20
CA VAL A 116 -19.52 27.01 1.63
C VAL A 116 -18.63 26.46 2.73
N GLU A 117 -18.17 27.32 3.64
CA GLU A 117 -17.33 26.89 4.78
C GLU A 117 -18.04 25.85 5.64
N LEU A 118 -19.33 26.07 5.95
CA LEU A 118 -20.12 25.15 6.76
C LEU A 118 -20.23 23.76 6.10
N VAL A 119 -20.62 23.72 4.83
CA VAL A 119 -20.81 22.46 4.09
C VAL A 119 -19.50 21.69 3.96
N LEU A 120 -18.39 22.37 3.67
CA LEU A 120 -17.08 21.74 3.63
C LEU A 120 -16.69 21.15 4.97
N LYS A 121 -16.90 21.91 6.03
CA LYS A 121 -16.58 21.45 7.38
C LYS A 121 -17.41 20.21 7.73
N GLU A 122 -18.71 20.21 7.48
CA GLU A 122 -19.58 19.06 7.73
C GLU A 122 -19.13 17.81 6.95
N MET A 123 -18.73 17.96 5.69
CA MET A 123 -18.25 16.85 4.88
C MET A 123 -16.92 16.29 5.41
N ILE A 124 -15.96 17.17 5.68
CA ILE A 124 -14.65 16.79 6.17
C ILE A 124 -14.78 16.14 7.55
N ASP A 125 -15.56 16.77 8.45
CA ASP A 125 -15.80 16.26 9.79
C ASP A 125 -16.43 14.86 9.77
N ASN A 126 -17.40 14.60 8.90
CA ASN A 126 -18.03 13.27 8.79
C ASN A 126 -17.05 12.19 8.40
N ASP A 127 -16.22 12.44 7.39
CA ASP A 127 -15.23 11.47 6.91
C ASP A 127 -14.08 11.29 7.91
N VAL A 128 -13.61 12.39 8.51
CA VAL A 128 -12.52 12.35 9.52
C VAL A 128 -13.00 11.70 10.82
N GLN A 129 -14.21 11.97 11.30
CA GLN A 129 -14.79 11.31 12.48
C GLN A 129 -14.96 9.80 12.26
N THR A 130 -15.35 9.40 11.06
CA THR A 130 -15.43 7.98 10.70
C THR A 130 -14.04 7.34 10.76
N PHE A 131 -13.05 8.01 10.20
CA PHE A 131 -11.65 7.58 10.26
C PHE A 131 -11.15 7.52 11.72
N GLU A 132 -11.42 8.53 12.52
CA GLU A 132 -11.05 8.59 13.94
C GLU A 132 -11.60 7.39 14.72
N LYS A 133 -12.90 7.14 14.62
CA LYS A 133 -13.57 6.04 15.33
C LYS A 133 -13.03 4.66 14.93
N MET A 134 -12.69 4.48 13.65
CA MET A 134 -12.29 3.18 13.12
C MET A 134 -10.79 2.92 13.18
N PHE A 135 -9.97 3.96 13.14
CA PHE A 135 -8.52 3.83 12.90
C PHE A 135 -7.64 4.64 13.85
N LEU A 136 -8.13 5.72 14.47
CA LEU A 136 -7.34 6.52 15.43
C LEU A 136 -7.52 6.10 16.88
N LYS A 137 -8.62 5.47 17.25
CA LYS A 137 -9.00 5.19 18.63
C LYS A 137 -7.90 4.51 19.46
N ASP A 138 -7.09 3.66 18.81
CA ASP A 138 -6.01 2.90 19.46
C ASP A 138 -4.61 3.52 19.23
N HIS A 139 -4.55 4.72 18.62
CA HIS A 139 -3.30 5.38 18.22
C HIS A 139 -3.22 6.79 18.80
N THR A 140 -2.04 7.15 19.31
CA THR A 140 -1.75 8.51 19.78
C THR A 140 -0.92 9.21 18.74
N ILE A 141 -1.47 10.22 18.06
CA ILE A 141 -0.75 11.01 17.06
C ILE A 141 -0.21 12.28 17.71
N ARG A 142 1.09 12.51 17.57
CA ARG A 142 1.80 13.71 18.09
C ARG A 142 2.30 14.63 17.00
N SER A 143 2.40 14.11 15.77
CA SER A 143 2.92 14.89 14.64
C SER A 143 2.11 14.60 13.39
N LEU A 144 1.85 15.61 12.58
CA LEU A 144 1.30 15.51 11.25
C LEU A 144 2.37 15.79 10.20
N ILE A 145 2.38 15.00 9.14
CA ILE A 145 3.16 15.26 7.93
C ILE A 145 2.14 15.52 6.82
N LEU A 146 2.09 16.74 6.31
CA LEU A 146 1.24 17.09 5.18
C LEU A 146 2.05 16.99 3.90
N VAL A 147 1.61 16.13 3.00
CA VAL A 147 2.22 15.88 1.70
C VAL A 147 1.21 16.18 0.61
N GLY A 148 1.64 16.69 -0.49
CA GLY A 148 0.76 17.02 -1.61
C GLY A 148 1.54 17.57 -2.79
N ASP A 149 0.79 18.08 -3.78
CA ASP A 149 1.36 18.70 -4.96
C ASP A 149 1.70 20.21 -4.70
N THR A 150 1.83 20.99 -5.75
CA THR A 150 2.26 22.40 -5.72
C THR A 150 1.51 23.27 -4.69
N LEU A 151 0.21 23.01 -4.47
CA LEU A 151 -0.57 23.77 -3.49
C LEU A 151 0.01 23.66 -2.07
N ILE A 152 0.36 22.45 -1.63
CA ILE A 152 0.92 22.21 -0.29
C ILE A 152 2.29 22.89 -0.16
N SER A 153 3.08 22.88 -1.24
CA SER A 153 4.36 23.61 -1.28
C SER A 153 4.17 25.14 -1.21
N GLN A 154 3.12 25.70 -1.80
CA GLN A 154 2.80 27.11 -1.69
C GLN A 154 2.33 27.47 -0.26
N ILE A 155 1.48 26.65 0.35
CA ILE A 155 1.05 26.83 1.74
C ILE A 155 2.26 26.79 2.68
N ARG A 156 3.19 25.88 2.46
CA ARG A 156 4.45 25.84 3.22
C ARG A 156 5.19 27.18 3.16
N LYS A 157 5.41 27.76 1.98
CA LYS A 157 6.11 29.03 1.82
C LYS A 157 5.47 30.15 2.62
N VAL A 158 4.13 30.18 2.69
CA VAL A 158 3.39 31.15 3.50
C VAL A 158 3.64 30.94 4.99
N LEU A 159 3.68 29.69 5.45
CA LEU A 159 3.83 29.35 6.88
C LEU A 159 5.26 29.47 7.38
N GLU A 160 6.27 29.24 6.53
CA GLU A 160 7.70 29.34 6.90
C GLU A 160 8.21 30.76 7.15
N HIS A 161 7.43 31.78 6.82
CA HIS A 161 7.81 33.17 7.11
C HIS A 161 7.77 33.57 8.60
N THR A 162 7.37 32.64 9.46
CA THR A 162 7.27 32.91 10.92
C THR A 162 8.57 32.71 11.70
N GLY A 163 9.67 32.31 11.05
CA GLY A 163 11.04 32.35 11.64
C GLY A 163 11.38 31.20 12.61
N ASP A 164 10.52 30.23 12.80
CA ASP A 164 10.77 29.05 13.64
C ASP A 164 11.02 27.78 12.75
N PRO A 165 11.89 26.85 13.12
CA PRO A 165 12.21 25.67 12.32
C PRO A 165 11.09 24.62 12.20
N GLY A 166 9.86 24.94 12.59
CA GLY A 166 8.71 24.02 12.47
C GLY A 166 7.38 24.73 12.43
N ILE A 167 6.48 24.26 11.57
CA ILE A 167 5.09 24.70 11.51
C ILE A 167 4.35 24.11 12.70
N THR A 168 3.65 24.94 13.45
CA THR A 168 2.86 24.54 14.62
C THR A 168 1.38 24.43 14.27
N ALA A 169 0.61 23.78 15.13
CA ALA A 169 -0.85 23.77 15.02
C ALA A 169 -1.46 25.18 15.09
N GLU A 170 -0.79 26.11 15.82
CA GLU A 170 -1.23 27.49 15.93
C GLU A 170 -1.03 28.26 14.64
N ASP A 171 0.03 28.02 13.88
CA ASP A 171 0.25 28.65 12.58
C ASP A 171 -0.87 28.30 11.58
N ILE A 172 -1.32 27.05 11.59
CA ILE A 172 -2.47 26.62 10.79
C ILE A 172 -3.76 27.34 11.21
N ARG A 173 -4.01 27.42 12.52
CA ARG A 173 -5.20 28.12 13.05
C ARG A 173 -5.16 29.62 12.72
N ASN A 174 -3.99 30.23 12.81
CA ASN A 174 -3.81 31.63 12.48
C ASN A 174 -4.05 31.90 11.00
N LEU A 175 -3.45 31.10 10.10
CA LEU A 175 -3.69 31.22 8.66
C LEU A 175 -5.17 31.02 8.34
N TYR A 176 -5.82 29.97 8.89
CA TYR A 176 -7.24 29.75 8.71
C TYR A 176 -8.09 30.97 9.13
N SER A 177 -7.78 31.55 10.30
CA SER A 177 -8.49 32.73 10.80
C SER A 177 -8.31 33.94 9.91
N GLN A 178 -7.13 34.11 9.29
CA GLN A 178 -6.83 35.21 8.38
C GLN A 178 -7.55 35.10 7.04
N ILE A 179 -7.73 33.86 6.50
CA ILE A 179 -8.38 33.64 5.21
C ILE A 179 -9.88 33.48 5.31
N ARG A 180 -10.39 33.17 6.49
CA ARG A 180 -11.82 32.99 6.75
C ARG A 180 -12.61 34.25 6.38
N GLY A 181 -13.67 34.11 5.61
CA GLY A 181 -14.53 35.20 5.16
C GLY A 181 -13.97 36.01 3.99
N LYS A 182 -12.80 35.65 3.44
CA LYS A 182 -12.19 36.32 2.30
C LYS A 182 -12.55 35.64 0.98
N SER A 183 -12.70 36.43 -0.06
CA SER A 183 -12.85 35.93 -1.43
C SER A 183 -11.55 35.30 -1.93
N THR A 184 -11.63 34.45 -2.95
CA THR A 184 -10.45 33.86 -3.60
C THR A 184 -9.46 34.92 -4.08
N SER A 185 -9.95 36.06 -4.61
CA SER A 185 -9.11 37.17 -5.07
C SER A 185 -8.34 37.83 -3.91
N GLU A 186 -8.99 38.01 -2.76
CA GLU A 186 -8.33 38.56 -1.57
C GLU A 186 -7.28 37.59 -1.02
N ILE A 187 -7.58 36.27 -1.01
CA ILE A 187 -6.62 35.24 -0.58
C ILE A 187 -5.42 35.21 -1.55
N SER A 188 -5.66 35.28 -2.87
CA SER A 188 -4.61 35.31 -3.89
C SER A 188 -3.67 36.48 -3.69
N GLN A 189 -4.21 37.67 -3.44
CA GLN A 189 -3.41 38.88 -3.17
C GLN A 189 -2.67 38.80 -1.82
N MET A 190 -3.35 38.33 -0.78
CA MET A 190 -2.79 38.27 0.57
C MET A 190 -1.62 37.27 0.67
N LEU A 191 -1.72 36.14 -0.02
CA LEU A 191 -0.74 35.06 0.06
C LEU A 191 0.25 35.05 -1.11
N ASP A 192 0.17 36.03 -2.00
CA ASP A 192 0.98 36.13 -3.23
C ASP A 192 1.04 34.82 -4.01
N MET A 193 -0.13 34.24 -4.28
CA MET A 193 -0.25 32.96 -5.00
C MET A 193 -1.25 33.03 -6.16
N PRO A 194 -1.10 32.18 -7.21
CA PRO A 194 -2.05 32.10 -8.30
C PRO A 194 -3.47 31.82 -7.83
N PHE A 195 -4.45 32.41 -8.51
CA PHE A 195 -5.88 32.32 -8.18
C PHE A 195 -6.39 30.89 -8.03
N GLU A 196 -5.92 29.99 -8.90
CA GLU A 196 -6.29 28.59 -8.91
C GLU A 196 -5.89 27.87 -7.61
N TYR A 197 -4.74 28.24 -7.04
CA TYR A 197 -4.29 27.72 -5.76
C TYR A 197 -5.00 28.40 -4.58
N ALA A 198 -5.20 29.70 -4.67
CA ALA A 198 -5.90 30.47 -3.64
C ALA A 198 -7.30 29.93 -3.35
N ALA A 199 -8.02 29.49 -4.41
CA ALA A 199 -9.35 28.88 -4.27
C ALA A 199 -9.34 27.60 -3.41
N MET A 200 -8.20 26.91 -3.32
CA MET A 200 -8.09 25.64 -2.61
C MET A 200 -7.46 25.77 -1.22
N VAL A 201 -6.97 26.96 -0.83
CA VAL A 201 -6.32 27.15 0.48
C VAL A 201 -7.30 26.94 1.62
N LEU A 202 -8.50 27.51 1.55
CA LEU A 202 -9.52 27.35 2.59
C LEU A 202 -9.90 25.86 2.83
N PRO A 203 -10.23 25.08 1.80
CA PRO A 203 -10.47 23.65 1.97
C PRO A 203 -9.32 22.89 2.65
N VAL A 204 -8.07 23.19 2.26
CA VAL A 204 -6.89 22.55 2.87
C VAL A 204 -6.74 22.95 4.34
N MET A 205 -6.99 24.21 4.66
CA MET A 205 -6.92 24.69 6.06
C MET A 205 -8.02 24.07 6.94
N ILE A 206 -9.24 23.93 6.43
CA ILE A 206 -10.33 23.23 7.14
C ILE A 206 -9.91 21.77 7.39
N LEU A 207 -9.43 21.08 6.35
CA LEU A 207 -8.98 19.70 6.48
C LEU A 207 -7.83 19.56 7.50
N ALA A 208 -6.80 20.42 7.39
CA ALA A 208 -5.66 20.40 8.31
C ALA A 208 -6.10 20.65 9.75
N GLN A 209 -7.00 21.60 9.98
CA GLN A 209 -7.53 21.88 11.30
C GLN A 209 -8.35 20.73 11.87
N THR A 210 -9.25 20.14 11.08
CA THR A 210 -10.05 18.99 11.51
C THR A 210 -9.15 17.80 11.88
N LEU A 211 -8.11 17.56 11.09
CA LEU A 211 -7.13 16.50 11.40
C LEU A 211 -6.31 16.81 12.67
N LEU A 212 -5.94 18.08 12.89
CA LEU A 212 -5.27 18.50 14.11
C LEU A 212 -6.15 18.29 15.34
N ASP A 213 -7.41 18.67 15.25
CA ASP A 213 -8.36 18.52 16.35
C ASP A 213 -8.65 17.04 16.67
N ALA A 214 -8.76 16.19 15.65
CA ALA A 214 -8.93 14.74 15.80
C ALA A 214 -7.68 14.04 16.34
N SER A 215 -6.48 14.49 15.97
CA SER A 215 -5.23 13.82 16.32
C SER A 215 -4.55 14.38 17.57
N GLN A 216 -4.88 15.59 17.99
CA GLN A 216 -4.19 16.37 19.04
C GLN A 216 -2.69 16.57 18.74
N ALA A 217 -2.32 16.61 17.46
CA ALA A 217 -0.94 16.83 17.04
C ALA A 217 -0.51 18.29 17.32
N GLU A 218 0.69 18.43 17.84
CA GLU A 218 1.25 19.76 18.19
C GLU A 218 2.16 20.30 17.09
N ARG A 219 2.73 19.40 16.28
CA ARG A 219 3.71 19.72 15.23
C ARG A 219 3.25 19.26 13.88
N ILE A 220 3.49 20.11 12.88
CA ILE A 220 3.21 19.81 11.49
C ILE A 220 4.51 19.97 10.71
N TRP A 221 4.76 18.99 9.87
CA TRP A 221 5.87 19.05 8.93
C TRP A 221 5.35 18.97 7.50
N ILE A 222 5.81 19.85 6.64
CA ILE A 222 5.49 19.90 5.22
C ILE A 222 6.81 19.72 4.46
N PRO A 223 7.15 18.49 4.04
CA PRO A 223 8.41 18.21 3.36
C PRO A 223 8.49 18.86 1.98
N GLN A 224 9.70 19.24 1.57
CA GLN A 224 10.00 19.63 0.19
C GLN A 224 10.34 18.38 -0.63
N SER A 225 9.35 17.58 -0.92
CA SER A 225 9.54 16.37 -1.74
C SER A 225 8.40 16.26 -2.73
N ASP A 226 8.74 15.94 -3.96
CA ASP A 226 7.78 15.67 -5.02
C ASP A 226 7.79 14.20 -5.46
N LEU A 227 6.97 13.89 -6.46
CA LEU A 227 6.87 12.54 -7.00
C LEU A 227 8.17 12.10 -7.71
N CYS A 228 8.89 13.05 -8.32
CA CYS A 228 10.15 12.77 -9.02
C CYS A 228 11.26 12.38 -8.03
N ASP A 229 11.33 13.06 -6.88
CA ASP A 229 12.26 12.68 -5.81
C ASP A 229 12.03 11.24 -5.37
N GLY A 230 10.76 10.88 -5.12
CA GLY A 230 10.41 9.54 -4.70
C GLY A 230 10.71 8.49 -5.77
N TYR A 231 10.48 8.81 -7.04
CA TYR A 231 10.81 7.90 -8.14
C TYR A 231 12.32 7.71 -8.31
N ALA A 232 13.10 8.77 -8.13
CA ALA A 232 14.55 8.67 -8.13
C ALA A 232 15.06 7.71 -7.04
N ILE A 233 14.47 7.76 -5.85
CA ILE A 233 14.78 6.83 -4.76
C ILE A 233 14.34 5.39 -5.11
N ASP A 234 13.14 5.22 -5.66
CA ASP A 234 12.66 3.91 -6.11
C ASP A 234 13.57 3.30 -7.18
N TYR A 235 14.05 4.14 -8.11
CA TYR A 235 15.02 3.74 -9.13
C TYR A 235 16.37 3.34 -8.52
N MET A 236 16.89 4.15 -7.59
CA MET A 236 18.15 3.87 -6.88
C MET A 236 18.07 2.54 -6.11
N GLU A 237 16.96 2.29 -5.44
CA GLU A 237 16.73 1.04 -4.69
C GLU A 237 16.73 -0.16 -5.63
N LYS A 238 15.96 -0.11 -6.71
CA LYS A 238 15.85 -1.19 -7.71
C LYS A 238 17.18 -1.51 -8.40
N HIS A 239 17.98 -0.49 -8.67
CA HIS A 239 19.28 -0.63 -9.33
C HIS A 239 20.45 -0.72 -8.36
N LYS A 240 20.19 -0.79 -7.05
CA LYS A 240 21.19 -0.84 -5.98
C LYS A 240 22.22 0.30 -6.06
N LEU A 241 21.74 1.48 -6.43
CA LEU A 241 22.53 2.70 -6.53
C LEU A 241 22.50 3.46 -5.21
N GLY A 242 23.67 3.60 -4.58
CA GLY A 242 23.79 4.28 -3.29
C GLY A 242 23.31 3.44 -2.10
N ARG A 243 23.32 4.06 -0.90
CA ARG A 243 22.95 3.39 0.35
C ARG A 243 21.62 3.96 0.85
N ILE A 244 20.55 3.20 0.66
CA ILE A 244 19.23 3.49 1.25
C ILE A 244 19.17 2.72 2.57
N THR A 245 19.01 3.45 3.69
CA THR A 245 19.00 2.86 5.04
C THR A 245 17.61 2.42 5.50
N TYR A 246 16.57 2.92 4.84
CA TYR A 246 15.18 2.60 5.18
C TYR A 246 14.71 1.36 4.41
N ASN A 247 14.07 0.44 5.12
CA ASN A 247 13.52 -0.77 4.51
C ASN A 247 12.03 -0.57 4.17
N PHE A 248 11.76 -0.15 2.95
CA PHE A 248 10.39 0.08 2.48
C PHE A 248 9.57 -1.20 2.32
N GLU A 249 10.20 -2.35 2.13
CA GLU A 249 9.50 -3.64 2.06
C GLU A 249 8.83 -3.99 3.38
N GLU A 250 9.46 -3.63 4.51
CA GLU A 250 8.87 -3.83 5.83
C GLU A 250 7.55 -3.06 6.02
N ASP A 251 7.39 -1.88 5.43
CA ASP A 251 6.12 -1.14 5.47
C ASP A 251 5.00 -1.87 4.72
N ILE A 252 5.33 -2.47 3.57
CA ILE A 252 4.37 -3.28 2.80
C ILE A 252 3.91 -4.48 3.64
N ILE A 253 4.85 -5.18 4.26
CA ILE A 253 4.57 -6.32 5.14
C ILE A 253 3.78 -5.88 6.38
N ALA A 254 4.15 -4.76 7.01
CA ALA A 254 3.43 -4.22 8.16
C ALA A 254 1.98 -3.86 7.82
N SER A 255 1.74 -3.31 6.62
CA SER A 255 0.39 -3.06 6.10
C SER A 255 -0.45 -4.34 6.05
N ALA A 256 0.10 -5.42 5.48
CA ALA A 256 -0.58 -6.72 5.42
C ALA A 256 -0.84 -7.31 6.82
N LYS A 257 0.14 -7.24 7.74
CA LYS A 257 -0.01 -7.69 9.14
C LYS A 257 -1.11 -6.90 9.87
N THR A 258 -1.24 -5.61 9.60
CA THR A 258 -2.31 -4.80 10.16
C THR A 258 -3.68 -5.21 9.63
N ILE A 259 -3.80 -5.50 8.34
CA ILE A 259 -5.04 -6.04 7.75
C ILE A 259 -5.38 -7.39 8.39
N CYS A 260 -4.43 -8.31 8.48
CA CYS A 260 -4.60 -9.60 9.15
C CYS A 260 -5.12 -9.43 10.60
N LYS A 261 -4.52 -8.52 11.37
CA LYS A 261 -4.95 -8.21 12.75
C LYS A 261 -6.36 -7.64 12.81
N ARG A 262 -6.70 -6.69 11.90
CA ARG A 262 -8.04 -6.08 11.81
C ARG A 262 -9.13 -7.12 11.61
N TYR A 263 -8.90 -8.07 10.71
CA TYR A 263 -9.83 -9.15 10.41
C TYR A 263 -9.61 -10.40 11.28
N LYS A 264 -8.99 -10.21 12.47
CA LYS A 264 -8.82 -11.27 13.49
C LYS A 264 -8.15 -12.54 12.95
N GLY A 265 -7.30 -12.44 11.92
CA GLY A 265 -6.48 -13.55 11.45
C GLY A 265 -5.53 -14.06 12.55
N ASN A 266 -5.19 -15.34 12.48
CA ASN A 266 -4.25 -15.93 13.42
C ASN A 266 -2.83 -15.48 13.09
N GLN A 267 -2.31 -14.48 13.82
CA GLN A 267 -1.00 -13.87 13.56
C GLN A 267 0.14 -14.87 13.64
N ALA A 268 0.14 -15.75 14.65
CA ALA A 268 1.20 -16.76 14.82
C ALA A 268 1.24 -17.76 13.66
N HIS A 269 0.07 -18.17 13.17
CA HIS A 269 -0.05 -19.02 11.99
C HIS A 269 0.39 -18.28 10.72
N ALA A 270 -0.04 -17.03 10.54
CA ALA A 270 0.33 -16.20 9.39
C ALA A 270 1.85 -15.97 9.30
N GLU A 271 2.50 -15.63 10.41
CA GLU A 271 3.96 -15.47 10.48
C GLU A 271 4.70 -16.78 10.19
N TYR A 272 4.19 -17.88 10.68
CA TYR A 272 4.77 -19.18 10.41
C TYR A 272 4.61 -19.59 8.93
N LEU A 273 3.45 -19.35 8.35
CA LEU A 273 3.22 -19.58 6.92
C LEU A 273 4.10 -18.69 6.04
N GLU A 274 4.28 -17.41 6.40
CA GLU A 274 5.17 -16.49 5.70
C GLU A 274 6.60 -17.06 5.62
N GLN A 275 7.13 -17.52 6.76
CA GLN A 275 8.47 -18.12 6.83
C GLN A 275 8.56 -19.42 6.04
N MET A 276 7.57 -20.29 6.15
CA MET A 276 7.51 -21.56 5.44
C MET A 276 7.42 -21.34 3.93
N ALA A 277 6.54 -20.46 3.47
CA ALA A 277 6.39 -20.11 2.07
C ALA A 277 7.68 -19.56 1.47
N GLY A 278 8.41 -18.71 2.22
CA GLY A 278 9.74 -18.25 1.81
C GLY A 278 10.73 -19.41 1.59
N LYS A 279 10.78 -20.40 2.50
CA LYS A 279 11.67 -21.57 2.35
C LYS A 279 11.30 -22.40 1.10
N PHE A 280 10.02 -22.59 0.82
CA PHE A 280 9.59 -23.28 -0.40
C PHE A 280 9.90 -22.47 -1.65
N PHE A 281 9.66 -21.17 -1.64
CA PHE A 281 9.99 -20.28 -2.75
C PHE A 281 11.49 -20.37 -3.08
N ASP A 282 12.34 -20.21 -2.09
CA ASP A 282 13.81 -20.26 -2.27
C ASP A 282 14.28 -21.63 -2.80
N LEU A 283 13.71 -22.74 -2.31
CA LEU A 283 14.01 -24.09 -2.79
C LEU A 283 13.62 -24.29 -4.26
N LEU A 284 12.50 -23.70 -4.67
CA LEU A 284 11.88 -23.87 -6.00
C LEU A 284 12.38 -22.84 -7.03
N GLN A 285 13.37 -22.01 -6.70
CA GLN A 285 13.87 -20.93 -7.56
C GLN A 285 14.14 -21.37 -9.00
N LYS A 286 14.75 -22.53 -9.20
CA LYS A 286 15.07 -23.09 -10.53
C LYS A 286 13.84 -23.60 -11.29
N TYR A 287 12.73 -23.86 -10.61
CA TYR A 287 11.49 -24.39 -11.18
C TYR A 287 10.52 -23.29 -11.56
N HIS A 288 10.41 -22.23 -10.75
CA HIS A 288 9.48 -21.14 -11.06
C HIS A 288 10.11 -19.98 -11.82
N GLY A 289 11.42 -19.70 -11.63
CA GLY A 289 12.11 -18.59 -12.30
C GLY A 289 11.62 -17.19 -11.88
N LEU A 290 10.89 -17.10 -10.76
CA LEU A 290 10.31 -15.84 -10.26
C LEU A 290 11.34 -15.05 -9.44
N GLY A 291 11.14 -13.73 -9.29
CA GLY A 291 12.07 -12.83 -8.59
C GLY A 291 11.64 -12.45 -7.17
N GLU A 292 12.36 -11.50 -6.59
CA GLU A 292 12.08 -10.99 -5.22
C GLU A 292 10.71 -10.33 -5.12
N ARG A 293 10.21 -9.74 -6.21
CA ARG A 293 8.89 -9.12 -6.21
C ARG A 293 7.76 -10.13 -6.03
N GLU A 294 7.83 -11.26 -6.74
CA GLU A 294 6.87 -12.35 -6.59
C GLU A 294 7.02 -13.06 -5.24
N ARG A 295 8.24 -13.09 -4.70
CA ARG A 295 8.50 -13.56 -3.33
C ARG A 295 7.76 -12.70 -2.29
N LEU A 296 7.78 -11.38 -2.48
CA LEU A 296 7.00 -10.46 -1.64
C LEU A 296 5.49 -10.72 -1.77
N LEU A 297 4.95 -10.92 -2.99
CA LEU A 297 3.54 -11.21 -3.19
C LEU A 297 3.11 -12.50 -2.47
N LEU A 298 3.95 -13.53 -2.48
CA LEU A 298 3.72 -14.77 -1.74
C LEU A 298 3.70 -14.53 -0.22
N ARG A 299 4.61 -13.72 0.30
CA ARG A 299 4.63 -13.33 1.73
C ARG A 299 3.34 -12.61 2.13
N LEU A 300 2.88 -11.65 1.32
CA LEU A 300 1.61 -10.95 1.54
C LEU A 300 0.43 -11.92 1.55
N ALA A 301 0.37 -12.83 0.57
CA ALA A 301 -0.68 -13.83 0.49
C ALA A 301 -0.67 -14.77 1.71
N ALA A 302 0.50 -15.18 2.19
CA ALA A 302 0.64 -16.00 3.39
C ALA A 302 0.14 -15.27 4.65
N ILE A 303 0.40 -13.96 4.77
CA ILE A 303 -0.08 -13.16 5.90
C ILE A 303 -1.61 -12.99 5.86
N LEU A 304 -2.18 -12.80 4.66
CA LEU A 304 -3.59 -12.43 4.48
C LEU A 304 -4.53 -13.63 4.28
N HIS A 305 -4.00 -14.86 4.16
CA HIS A 305 -4.77 -16.04 3.71
C HIS A 305 -6.02 -16.36 4.56
N ASP A 306 -6.03 -15.99 5.84
CA ASP A 306 -7.10 -16.29 6.79
C ASP A 306 -8.06 -15.12 7.05
N CYS A 307 -7.81 -13.91 6.50
CA CYS A 307 -8.59 -12.70 6.81
C CYS A 307 -10.09 -12.85 6.46
N GLY A 308 -10.42 -13.66 5.47
CA GLY A 308 -11.82 -13.89 5.05
C GLY A 308 -12.65 -14.70 6.03
N LYS A 309 -12.03 -15.48 6.92
CA LYS A 309 -12.72 -16.23 7.99
C LYS A 309 -13.50 -15.32 8.94
N PHE A 310 -13.08 -14.06 9.07
CA PHE A 310 -13.80 -13.06 9.86
C PHE A 310 -15.21 -12.80 9.35
N ILE A 311 -15.44 -12.91 8.05
CA ILE A 311 -16.73 -12.67 7.41
C ILE A 311 -17.49 -14.00 7.27
N SER A 312 -16.84 -15.04 6.72
CA SER A 312 -17.47 -16.32 6.49
C SER A 312 -16.50 -17.50 6.67
N MET A 313 -16.93 -18.49 7.44
CA MET A 313 -16.22 -19.76 7.59
C MET A 313 -16.50 -20.74 6.44
N SER A 314 -17.60 -20.55 5.69
CA SER A 314 -17.98 -21.41 4.56
C SER A 314 -17.35 -20.97 3.24
N ALA A 315 -17.06 -19.68 3.07
CA ALA A 315 -16.47 -19.10 1.87
C ALA A 315 -15.28 -18.17 2.19
N PRO A 316 -14.28 -18.64 2.96
CA PRO A 316 -13.21 -17.75 3.46
C PRO A 316 -12.34 -17.20 2.33
N GLY A 317 -12.07 -17.96 1.27
CA GLY A 317 -11.26 -17.52 0.14
C GLY A 317 -11.92 -16.38 -0.64
N GLU A 318 -13.22 -16.47 -0.89
CA GLU A 318 -13.98 -15.42 -1.57
C GLU A 318 -14.03 -14.13 -0.75
N CYS A 319 -14.32 -14.26 0.54
CA CYS A 319 -14.31 -13.11 1.45
C CYS A 319 -12.93 -12.47 1.58
N ALA A 320 -11.87 -13.27 1.61
CA ALA A 320 -10.50 -12.75 1.65
C ALA A 320 -10.15 -11.98 0.37
N TYR A 321 -10.55 -12.49 -0.81
CA TYR A 321 -10.39 -11.78 -2.08
C TYR A 321 -11.04 -10.38 -2.00
N GLN A 322 -12.30 -10.30 -1.57
CA GLN A 322 -13.01 -9.03 -1.46
C GLN A 322 -12.36 -8.08 -0.43
N ILE A 323 -11.90 -8.59 0.70
CA ILE A 323 -11.17 -7.80 1.69
C ILE A 323 -9.90 -7.21 1.07
N ILE A 324 -9.08 -8.02 0.41
CA ILE A 324 -7.81 -7.59 -0.17
C ILE A 324 -8.05 -6.56 -1.27
N MET A 325 -9.04 -6.78 -2.14
CA MET A 325 -9.37 -5.83 -3.20
C MET A 325 -9.95 -4.52 -2.70
N SER A 326 -10.64 -4.53 -1.56
CA SER A 326 -11.28 -3.37 -0.94
C SER A 326 -10.37 -2.63 0.06
N THR A 327 -9.21 -3.20 0.40
CA THR A 327 -8.25 -2.57 1.32
C THR A 327 -7.05 -2.00 0.56
N GLU A 328 -6.46 -0.95 1.12
CA GLU A 328 -5.23 -0.39 0.56
C GLU A 328 -4.02 -1.13 1.14
N ILE A 329 -3.20 -1.70 0.27
CA ILE A 329 -1.88 -2.24 0.62
C ILE A 329 -0.86 -1.34 -0.05
N LEU A 330 -0.18 -0.55 0.76
CA LEU A 330 0.79 0.42 0.29
C LEU A 330 1.93 -0.28 -0.46
N GLY A 331 2.37 0.29 -1.57
CA GLY A 331 3.56 -0.18 -2.30
C GLY A 331 3.34 -1.33 -3.26
N ILE A 332 2.11 -1.80 -3.46
CA ILE A 332 1.78 -2.72 -4.53
C ILE A 332 0.83 -2.09 -5.54
N SER A 333 0.97 -2.46 -6.81
CA SER A 333 0.08 -2.03 -7.88
C SER A 333 -1.32 -2.66 -7.76
N HIS A 334 -2.28 -2.15 -8.53
CA HIS A 334 -3.61 -2.76 -8.59
C HIS A 334 -3.54 -4.21 -9.08
N MET A 335 -2.72 -4.46 -10.10
CA MET A 335 -2.51 -5.81 -10.65
C MET A 335 -1.88 -6.75 -9.61
N GLU A 336 -0.85 -6.30 -8.90
CA GLU A 336 -0.23 -7.11 -7.84
C GLU A 336 -1.19 -7.39 -6.68
N ARG A 337 -2.06 -6.43 -6.34
CA ARG A 337 -3.13 -6.63 -5.35
C ARG A 337 -4.13 -7.69 -5.81
N GLU A 338 -4.53 -7.65 -7.09
CA GLU A 338 -5.37 -8.68 -7.71
C GLU A 338 -4.69 -10.06 -7.65
N MET A 339 -3.38 -10.12 -7.98
CA MET A 339 -2.61 -11.38 -7.90
C MET A 339 -2.58 -11.92 -6.46
N VAL A 340 -2.29 -11.09 -5.45
CA VAL A 340 -2.33 -11.50 -4.03
C VAL A 340 -3.72 -11.99 -3.63
N ALA A 341 -4.77 -11.28 -4.03
CA ALA A 341 -6.15 -11.67 -3.75
C ALA A 341 -6.50 -13.02 -4.38
N CYS A 342 -6.06 -13.26 -5.62
CA CYS A 342 -6.24 -14.54 -6.31
C CYS A 342 -5.44 -15.67 -5.64
N ILE A 343 -4.19 -15.45 -5.27
CA ILE A 343 -3.37 -16.45 -4.56
C ILE A 343 -4.06 -16.87 -3.26
N VAL A 344 -4.62 -15.92 -2.51
CA VAL A 344 -5.36 -16.19 -1.27
C VAL A 344 -6.67 -16.92 -1.54
N ARG A 345 -7.46 -16.47 -2.53
CA ARG A 345 -8.73 -17.11 -2.93
C ARG A 345 -8.52 -18.55 -3.29
N TYR A 346 -7.56 -18.82 -4.16
CA TYR A 346 -7.26 -20.15 -4.69
C TYR A 346 -6.36 -21.01 -3.79
N ASN A 347 -5.99 -20.53 -2.63
CA ASN A 347 -5.41 -21.35 -1.57
C ASN A 347 -6.39 -22.45 -1.09
N THR A 348 -7.69 -22.15 -1.08
CA THR A 348 -8.74 -23.06 -0.61
C THR A 348 -9.67 -23.54 -1.71
N MET A 349 -9.82 -22.78 -2.78
CA MET A 349 -10.68 -23.07 -3.91
C MET A 349 -9.88 -23.66 -5.07
N GLU A 350 -10.55 -24.32 -6.01
CA GLU A 350 -9.96 -24.77 -7.26
C GLU A 350 -9.65 -23.55 -8.14
N LEU A 351 -8.45 -23.54 -8.73
CA LEU A 351 -8.05 -22.50 -9.68
C LEU A 351 -8.62 -22.88 -11.05
N PRO A 352 -9.52 -22.06 -11.64
CA PRO A 352 -10.05 -22.32 -12.98
C PRO A 352 -8.93 -22.19 -14.01
N ASN A 353 -9.12 -22.85 -15.17
CA ASN A 353 -8.16 -22.69 -16.27
C ASN A 353 -8.12 -21.24 -16.80
N PHE A 354 -7.02 -20.84 -17.44
CA PHE A 354 -6.83 -19.48 -17.93
C PHE A 354 -7.99 -18.98 -18.83
N ARG A 355 -8.59 -19.86 -19.62
CA ARG A 355 -9.72 -19.49 -20.50
C ARG A 355 -11.01 -19.18 -19.75
N GLU A 356 -11.17 -19.74 -18.56
CA GLU A 356 -12.32 -19.55 -17.66
C GLU A 356 -12.05 -18.45 -16.63
N PHE A 357 -10.79 -18.01 -16.57
CA PHE A 357 -10.38 -16.95 -15.67
C PHE A 357 -10.97 -15.63 -16.15
N ASP A 358 -11.63 -14.90 -15.29
CA ASP A 358 -12.56 -13.76 -15.52
C ASP A 358 -11.93 -12.52 -16.17
N GLY A 359 -10.88 -12.68 -17.00
CA GLY A 359 -10.28 -11.66 -17.86
C GLY A 359 -9.51 -10.52 -17.17
N LYS A 360 -9.29 -10.61 -15.87
CA LYS A 360 -8.60 -9.56 -15.09
C LYS A 360 -7.08 -9.69 -15.10
N LEU A 361 -6.55 -10.90 -15.23
CA LEU A 361 -5.12 -11.19 -15.28
C LEU A 361 -4.70 -11.56 -16.69
N GLY A 362 -3.53 -11.07 -17.12
CA GLY A 362 -2.86 -11.58 -18.31
C GLY A 362 -2.30 -13.00 -18.10
N ASN A 363 -1.77 -13.59 -19.17
CA ASN A 363 -1.22 -14.94 -19.11
C ASN A 363 -0.02 -15.03 -18.13
N ASP A 364 0.84 -14.03 -18.10
CA ASP A 364 2.02 -14.03 -17.24
C ASP A 364 1.63 -13.92 -15.76
N GLU A 365 0.68 -13.02 -15.43
CA GLU A 365 0.16 -12.87 -14.08
C GLU A 365 -0.59 -14.13 -13.61
N TYR A 366 -1.35 -14.77 -14.49
CA TYR A 366 -2.02 -16.04 -14.18
C TYR A 366 -1.01 -17.13 -13.84
N LEU A 367 0.08 -17.27 -14.61
CA LEU A 367 1.14 -18.24 -14.32
C LEU A 367 1.84 -17.97 -12.98
N ILE A 368 2.07 -16.71 -12.64
CA ILE A 368 2.62 -16.33 -11.33
C ILE A 368 1.64 -16.74 -10.22
N VAL A 369 0.35 -16.39 -10.35
CA VAL A 369 -0.69 -16.76 -9.37
C VAL A 369 -0.74 -18.27 -9.17
N MET A 370 -0.74 -19.05 -10.25
CA MET A 370 -0.76 -20.51 -10.22
C MET A 370 0.42 -21.08 -9.44
N LYS A 371 1.65 -20.60 -9.72
CA LYS A 371 2.87 -21.03 -9.04
C LYS A 371 2.85 -20.70 -7.56
N LEU A 372 2.48 -19.47 -7.21
CA LEU A 372 2.46 -19.00 -5.82
C LEU A 372 1.32 -19.65 -5.01
N ALA A 373 0.15 -19.84 -5.61
CA ALA A 373 -0.97 -20.53 -4.97
C ALA A 373 -0.63 -22.00 -4.66
N ALA A 374 0.10 -22.68 -5.53
CA ALA A 374 0.56 -24.05 -5.29
C ALA A 374 1.46 -24.13 -4.06
N ILE A 375 2.40 -23.18 -3.90
CA ILE A 375 3.26 -23.11 -2.71
C ILE A 375 2.41 -22.83 -1.45
N LEU A 376 1.52 -21.83 -1.50
CA LEU A 376 0.71 -21.46 -0.34
C LEU A 376 -0.21 -22.61 0.12
N ARG A 377 -0.81 -23.36 -0.80
CA ARG A 377 -1.63 -24.55 -0.49
C ARG A 377 -0.87 -25.61 0.30
N VAL A 378 0.36 -25.87 -0.10
CA VAL A 378 1.25 -26.83 0.58
C VAL A 378 1.64 -26.32 1.98
N CYS A 379 2.01 -25.06 2.10
CA CYS A 379 2.34 -24.46 3.39
C CYS A 379 1.16 -24.52 4.36
N ASN A 380 -0.03 -24.17 3.90
CA ASN A 380 -1.25 -24.22 4.71
C ASN A 380 -1.63 -25.66 5.11
N ALA A 381 -1.39 -26.63 4.24
CA ALA A 381 -1.60 -28.06 4.55
C ALA A 381 -0.63 -28.56 5.63
N LEU A 382 0.63 -28.12 5.62
CA LEU A 382 1.65 -28.51 6.58
C LEU A 382 1.46 -27.89 7.98
N ASP A 383 0.68 -26.84 8.14
CA ASP A 383 0.30 -26.31 9.44
C ASP A 383 -1.22 -26.32 9.68
N ARG A 384 -1.90 -27.34 9.16
CA ARG A 384 -3.35 -27.51 9.28
C ARG A 384 -3.86 -27.48 10.72
N SER A 385 -3.06 -27.96 11.66
CA SER A 385 -3.39 -27.96 13.09
C SER A 385 -3.05 -26.65 13.82
N HIS A 386 -2.38 -25.70 13.16
CA HIS A 386 -1.85 -24.45 13.75
C HIS A 386 -0.90 -24.71 14.93
N ARG A 387 -0.16 -25.83 14.89
CA ARG A 387 0.78 -26.26 15.95
C ARG A 387 2.24 -26.15 15.53
N GLN A 388 2.53 -25.61 14.35
CA GLN A 388 3.88 -25.38 13.83
C GLN A 388 4.78 -26.62 13.88
N LYS A 389 4.21 -27.81 13.57
CA LYS A 389 4.90 -29.11 13.68
C LYS A 389 6.11 -29.26 12.75
N PHE A 390 6.26 -28.37 11.78
CA PHE A 390 7.36 -28.34 10.81
C PHE A 390 8.28 -27.11 11.00
N ALA A 391 8.32 -26.49 12.19
CA ALA A 391 9.12 -25.30 12.45
C ALA A 391 10.62 -25.54 12.16
N ASP A 392 11.13 -26.71 12.49
CA ASP A 392 12.51 -27.17 12.29
C ASP A 392 12.74 -27.87 10.94
N MET A 393 11.78 -27.81 10.01
CA MET A 393 11.84 -28.59 8.78
C MET A 393 13.07 -28.27 7.94
N LYS A 394 13.62 -29.32 7.34
CA LYS A 394 14.62 -29.26 6.29
C LYS A 394 13.97 -29.71 4.99
N LEU A 395 14.17 -28.91 3.95
CA LEU A 395 13.65 -29.17 2.60
C LEU A 395 14.82 -29.55 1.68
N THR A 396 14.66 -30.63 0.91
CA THR A 396 15.61 -31.02 -0.14
C THR A 396 14.81 -31.60 -1.31
N ILE A 397 15.35 -31.50 -2.53
CA ILE A 397 14.77 -32.16 -3.70
C ILE A 397 15.58 -33.40 -4.00
N LYS A 398 14.93 -34.55 -4.10
CA LYS A 398 15.51 -35.83 -4.46
C LYS A 398 14.54 -36.67 -5.28
N ASP A 399 15.01 -37.25 -6.37
CA ASP A 399 14.20 -38.16 -7.23
C ASP A 399 12.81 -37.63 -7.58
N SER A 400 12.76 -36.38 -8.07
CA SER A 400 11.52 -35.63 -8.38
C SER A 400 10.54 -35.48 -7.20
N ASN A 401 11.03 -35.56 -5.95
CA ASN A 401 10.25 -35.31 -4.75
C ASN A 401 10.89 -34.23 -3.88
N ILE A 402 10.05 -33.41 -3.27
CA ILE A 402 10.45 -32.56 -2.17
C ILE A 402 10.41 -33.37 -0.88
N VAL A 403 11.58 -33.65 -0.33
CA VAL A 403 11.74 -34.38 0.93
C VAL A 403 11.66 -33.38 2.08
N ILE A 404 10.61 -33.46 2.86
CA ILE A 404 10.36 -32.64 4.05
C ILE A 404 10.79 -33.46 5.27
N THR A 405 11.86 -33.04 5.95
CA THR A 405 12.34 -33.72 7.15
C THR A 405 12.02 -32.87 8.38
N THR A 406 11.30 -33.43 9.36
CA THR A 406 11.00 -32.79 10.66
C THR A 406 11.51 -33.63 11.82
N ALA A 407 11.88 -32.97 12.92
CA ALA A 407 12.19 -33.61 14.19
C ALA A 407 11.00 -33.59 15.19
N TYR A 408 9.83 -33.13 14.77
CA TYR A 408 8.63 -33.12 15.61
C TYR A 408 8.32 -34.53 16.13
N PRO A 409 8.18 -34.68 17.46
CA PRO A 409 8.15 -36.04 18.06
C PRO A 409 6.80 -36.74 17.96
N ASP A 410 5.72 -35.96 17.83
CA ASP A 410 4.36 -36.48 17.94
C ASP A 410 3.68 -36.71 16.58
N ASN A 411 2.39 -36.94 16.60
CA ASN A 411 1.60 -37.28 15.44
C ASN A 411 1.50 -36.15 14.39
N ILE A 412 1.78 -36.42 13.14
CA ILE A 412 1.67 -35.54 11.97
C ILE A 412 0.71 -36.10 10.92
N THR A 413 -0.21 -37.00 11.27
CA THR A 413 -1.11 -37.69 10.34
C THR A 413 -2.07 -36.71 9.66
N LEU A 414 -2.55 -35.68 10.38
CA LEU A 414 -3.43 -34.66 9.82
C LEU A 414 -2.74 -33.91 8.67
N GLU A 415 -1.54 -33.44 8.91
CA GLU A 415 -0.75 -32.68 7.93
C GLU A 415 -0.37 -33.56 6.73
N LYS A 416 0.01 -34.83 6.95
CA LYS A 416 0.27 -35.80 5.86
C LYS A 416 -0.95 -36.00 4.97
N LYS A 417 -2.15 -36.18 5.57
CA LYS A 417 -3.39 -36.34 4.83
C LYS A 417 -3.72 -35.06 4.04
N THR A 418 -3.69 -33.91 4.70
CA THR A 418 -4.02 -32.64 4.04
C THR A 418 -3.05 -32.30 2.92
N LEU A 419 -1.76 -32.62 3.09
CA LEU A 419 -0.75 -32.42 2.05
C LEU A 419 -1.06 -33.31 0.83
N LYS A 420 -1.41 -34.60 1.05
CA LYS A 420 -1.79 -35.49 -0.03
C LYS A 420 -2.99 -34.95 -0.84
N ASP A 421 -3.98 -34.36 -0.17
CA ASP A 421 -5.14 -33.76 -0.83
C ASP A 421 -4.80 -32.51 -1.67
N LYS A 422 -3.61 -31.91 -1.49
CA LYS A 422 -3.13 -30.73 -2.22
C LYS A 422 -1.98 -31.02 -3.19
N GLN A 423 -1.48 -32.25 -3.20
CA GLN A 423 -0.31 -32.65 -3.97
C GLN A 423 -0.55 -32.60 -5.48
N ASP A 424 -1.72 -33.02 -5.97
CA ASP A 424 -2.00 -33.14 -7.40
C ASP A 424 -1.82 -31.80 -8.13
N PHE A 425 -2.36 -30.71 -7.58
CA PHE A 425 -2.17 -29.39 -8.15
C PHE A 425 -0.71 -28.91 -8.11
N PHE A 426 0.02 -29.25 -7.04
CA PHE A 426 1.43 -28.88 -6.95
C PHE A 426 2.29 -29.68 -7.95
N GLU A 427 1.99 -30.98 -8.15
CA GLU A 427 2.64 -31.82 -9.16
C GLU A 427 2.38 -31.33 -10.58
N GLU A 428 1.14 -30.88 -10.86
CA GLU A 428 0.79 -30.27 -12.15
C GLU A 428 1.65 -29.04 -12.43
N VAL A 429 1.84 -28.19 -11.41
CA VAL A 429 2.57 -26.92 -11.57
C VAL A 429 4.08 -27.10 -11.62
N TYR A 430 4.64 -27.97 -10.79
CA TYR A 430 6.08 -28.07 -10.57
C TYR A 430 6.73 -29.38 -11.05
N GLY A 431 5.93 -30.40 -11.37
CA GLY A 431 6.42 -31.76 -11.69
C GLY A 431 7.10 -32.45 -10.51
N LEU A 432 6.81 -32.04 -9.28
CA LEU A 432 7.45 -32.54 -8.05
C LEU A 432 6.40 -33.07 -7.08
N GLY A 433 6.65 -34.30 -6.56
CA GLY A 433 5.88 -34.88 -5.48
C GLY A 433 6.42 -34.55 -4.08
N PHE A 434 5.85 -35.17 -3.05
CA PHE A 434 6.27 -34.96 -1.66
C PHE A 434 6.59 -36.26 -0.93
N GLU A 435 7.67 -36.23 -0.13
CA GLU A 435 8.00 -37.24 0.85
C GLU A 435 8.21 -36.60 2.23
N ILE A 436 7.49 -37.05 3.26
CA ILE A 436 7.69 -36.56 4.63
C ILE A 436 8.48 -37.58 5.46
N LYS A 437 9.64 -37.19 5.96
CA LYS A 437 10.49 -37.95 6.87
C LYS A 437 10.45 -37.37 8.28
N GLN A 438 10.04 -38.18 9.24
CA GLN A 438 10.04 -37.83 10.65
C GLN A 438 11.23 -38.49 11.32
N LYS A 439 12.14 -37.68 11.87
CA LYS A 439 13.29 -38.20 12.63
C LYS A 439 12.79 -38.82 13.93
N LYS A 440 13.14 -40.09 14.18
CA LYS A 440 12.92 -40.69 15.51
C LYS A 440 13.81 -39.95 16.53
N LYS A 441 13.30 -39.62 17.70
CA LYS A 441 14.14 -39.22 18.84
C LYS A 441 15.17 -40.34 19.02
N LYS A 442 16.48 -40.02 19.01
CA LYS A 442 17.45 -40.90 19.60
C LYS A 442 17.08 -41.01 21.09
N GLN A 443 16.69 -42.20 21.53
CA GLN A 443 16.57 -42.54 22.94
C GLN A 443 17.89 -42.33 23.65
#